data_74c1d7d8a62c288b434e2ee2c4b2d6c0
#
_entry.id   74c1d7d8a62c288b434e2ee2c4b2d6c0
#
_cell.length_a   1.000
_cell.length_b   1.000
_cell.length_c   1.000
_cell.angle_alpha   90.00
_cell.angle_beta   90.00
_cell.angle_gamma   90.00
#
_symmetry.space_group_name_H-M   'P 1'
#
loop_
_entity.id
_entity.type
_entity.pdbx_description
1 polymer ?
#
loop_
_entity_poly.entity_id
_entity_poly.type
_entity_poly.pdbx_seq_one_letter_code
_entity_poly.pdbx_strand_id
1 'polypeptide(L)'
;MGTVHAKSPDTDEGSVGVKMDLQALKARVQRVHVDGLGRTKDDIVINTVRDVFAAQDFQTVIMKIHEARTRLSNLGCFKDVGVFIDTYKGPDALEDGIEVTFEVRETNLLGAKINTSVGNNEGSVSTGGVLRNVFGRGEEASCEYSHGTKRTSSFHTTFTKPFHNEASTVLSSSVYQQASESPWSGYKELDRGILLSLAFNSAPQVQQKLVLDGVWRHLACLSRTTAFAVREQAGHSLKSSLRHELKVDRRDDLVFPSDGVAFTIKVIQGSLVAGHLLPLRNNKTHCITDRFLLGGPMNLRGFEMCGVGPHSDGCSLGADMYWAAALHTYSPLPLLGRGGSISDKFRLHAFVNTGNIGDFVLTDDYKQNLRTLLQEVRLSYGAGLAMSLGGFARVELNYCVPLLVQRGDRPSQGLQFGVAASFL
;
A
#
# COMPACT_ATOMS: atom_id res chain seq x y z
N MET A 1 -9.83 15.85 45.37
CA MET A 1 -9.54 16.10 43.95
C MET A 1 -9.25 17.57 43.78
N GLY A 2 -7.99 17.95 43.77
CA GLY A 2 -7.55 19.34 43.65
C GLY A 2 -7.10 19.63 42.23
N THR A 3 -7.79 20.53 41.56
CA THR A 3 -7.37 21.11 40.28
C THR A 3 -6.33 22.18 40.53
N VAL A 4 -5.11 21.97 40.07
CA VAL A 4 -4.05 22.98 40.07
C VAL A 4 -4.21 23.83 38.81
N HIS A 5 -4.67 25.07 38.97
CA HIS A 5 -4.59 26.09 37.90
C HIS A 5 -3.21 26.74 37.96
N ALA A 6 -2.36 26.47 36.96
CA ALA A 6 -1.18 27.25 36.74
C ALA A 6 -1.57 28.56 36.06
N LYS A 7 -1.39 29.70 36.75
CA LYS A 7 -1.54 31.04 36.22
C LYS A 7 -0.20 31.41 35.56
N SER A 8 -0.23 31.81 34.30
CA SER A 8 0.94 32.39 33.63
C SER A 8 1.37 33.66 34.39
N PRO A 9 2.63 33.86 34.69
CA PRO A 9 3.09 35.14 35.23
C PRO A 9 3.02 36.18 34.11
N ASP A 10 2.25 37.24 34.37
CA ASP A 10 2.38 38.52 33.65
C ASP A 10 3.78 39.06 33.91
N THR A 11 4.63 39.00 32.90
CA THR A 11 5.87 39.79 32.87
C THR A 11 5.90 40.59 31.58
N ASP A 12 5.35 41.77 31.65
CA ASP A 12 5.85 42.92 30.91
C ASP A 12 7.29 43.18 31.37
N GLU A 13 8.26 42.70 30.63
CA GLU A 13 9.59 43.29 30.53
C GLU A 13 10.21 42.83 29.22
N GLY A 14 10.60 43.80 28.39
CA GLY A 14 11.15 43.59 27.08
C GLY A 14 12.33 42.62 27.07
N SER A 15 12.08 41.35 26.81
CA SER A 15 13.12 40.42 26.40
C SER A 15 13.53 40.82 24.99
N VAL A 16 14.61 41.56 24.87
CA VAL A 16 15.41 41.59 23.63
C VAL A 16 15.80 40.16 23.35
N GLY A 17 15.01 39.50 22.53
CA GLY A 17 15.34 38.18 22.03
C GLY A 17 16.62 38.30 21.21
N VAL A 18 17.76 38.05 21.83
CA VAL A 18 19.01 37.83 21.12
C VAL A 18 18.72 36.64 20.18
N LYS A 19 18.55 36.94 18.90
CA LYS A 19 18.54 35.90 17.85
C LYS A 19 19.94 35.31 17.84
N MET A 20 20.16 34.28 18.66
CA MET A 20 21.38 33.46 18.62
C MET A 20 21.44 32.81 17.23
N ASP A 21 22.49 33.12 16.49
CA ASP A 21 22.78 32.45 15.24
C ASP A 21 23.33 31.07 15.58
N LEU A 22 22.46 30.06 15.52
CA LEU A 22 22.79 28.66 15.84
C LEU A 22 23.87 28.10 14.92
N GLN A 23 24.11 28.72 13.75
CA GLN A 23 25.19 28.35 12.84
C GLN A 23 26.56 28.83 13.30
N ALA A 24 26.60 29.87 14.11
CA ALA A 24 27.84 30.42 14.65
C ALA A 24 28.36 29.64 15.86
N LEU A 25 27.52 28.81 16.48
CA LEU A 25 27.90 28.01 17.65
C LEU A 25 28.58 26.71 17.20
N LYS A 26 29.86 26.57 17.45
CA LYS A 26 30.60 25.32 17.30
C LYS A 26 30.07 24.32 18.32
N ALA A 27 29.79 23.12 17.87
CA ALA A 27 29.34 22.01 18.71
C ALA A 27 29.80 20.69 18.13
N ARG A 28 30.38 19.84 18.95
CA ARG A 28 30.88 18.55 18.53
C ARG A 28 30.37 17.47 19.46
N VAL A 29 29.74 16.45 18.90
CA VAL A 29 29.29 15.29 19.68
C VAL A 29 30.47 14.44 20.03
N GLN A 30 30.80 14.37 21.33
CA GLN A 30 31.90 13.56 21.86
C GLN A 30 31.40 12.18 22.34
N ARG A 31 30.16 12.13 22.81
CA ARG A 31 29.60 10.89 23.37
C ARG A 31 28.12 10.75 23.00
N VAL A 32 27.72 9.53 22.71
CA VAL A 32 26.34 9.15 22.52
C VAL A 32 26.02 8.00 23.46
N HIS A 33 25.01 8.16 24.29
CA HIS A 33 24.45 7.11 25.13
C HIS A 33 23.11 6.67 24.57
N VAL A 34 22.80 5.39 24.75
CA VAL A 34 21.47 4.86 24.43
C VAL A 34 21.00 4.02 25.64
N ASP A 35 20.03 4.57 26.34
CA ASP A 35 19.48 3.98 27.56
C ASP A 35 18.13 3.30 27.27
N GLY A 36 17.85 2.18 27.95
CA GLY A 36 16.59 1.46 27.85
C GLY A 36 16.62 0.28 26.86
N LEU A 37 17.80 -0.13 26.39
CA LEU A 37 17.99 -1.34 25.59
C LEU A 37 17.84 -2.58 26.47
N GLY A 38 17.07 -3.56 26.00
CA GLY A 38 16.86 -4.85 26.66
C GLY A 38 17.10 -6.03 25.74
N ARG A 39 16.28 -6.14 24.68
CA ARG A 39 16.36 -7.23 23.69
C ARG A 39 17.05 -6.81 22.41
N THR A 40 16.96 -5.52 22.08
CA THR A 40 17.54 -4.97 20.85
C THR A 40 19.05 -5.02 20.91
N LYS A 41 19.67 -5.48 19.84
CA LYS A 41 21.13 -5.59 19.76
C LYS A 41 21.79 -4.25 19.52
N ASP A 42 22.90 -4.01 20.21
CA ASP A 42 23.64 -2.75 20.20
C ASP A 42 24.15 -2.38 18.82
N ASP A 43 24.53 -3.39 18.01
CA ASP A 43 25.11 -3.17 16.66
C ASP A 43 24.21 -2.36 15.73
N ILE A 44 22.90 -2.61 15.77
CA ILE A 44 21.90 -1.84 14.97
C ILE A 44 21.81 -0.41 15.45
N VAL A 45 21.74 -0.22 16.77
CA VAL A 45 21.59 1.09 17.37
C VAL A 45 22.82 1.95 17.10
N ILE A 46 24.02 1.39 17.31
CA ILE A 46 25.31 2.05 17.05
C ILE A 46 25.38 2.49 15.58
N ASN A 47 25.03 1.62 14.63
CA ASN A 47 25.05 1.96 13.21
C ASN A 47 24.07 3.07 12.87
N THR A 48 22.91 3.13 13.55
CA THR A 48 21.87 4.14 13.28
C THR A 48 22.26 5.53 13.80
N VAL A 49 22.97 5.59 14.94
CA VAL A 49 23.36 6.87 15.56
C VAL A 49 24.75 7.36 15.14
N ARG A 50 25.52 6.57 14.39
CA ARG A 50 26.89 6.86 14.03
C ARG A 50 27.07 8.21 13.31
N ASP A 51 26.12 8.59 12.46
CA ASP A 51 26.16 9.82 11.66
C ASP A 51 26.11 11.10 12.51
N VAL A 52 25.66 10.98 13.79
CA VAL A 52 25.61 12.11 14.72
C VAL A 52 26.99 12.65 15.05
N PHE A 53 28.01 11.79 15.06
CA PHE A 53 29.40 12.19 15.32
C PHE A 53 30.03 13.05 14.19
N ALA A 54 29.44 13.07 13.00
CA ALA A 54 29.95 13.84 11.87
C ALA A 54 29.59 15.34 11.92
N ALA A 55 28.72 15.76 12.86
CA ALA A 55 28.27 17.13 12.99
C ALA A 55 29.36 18.02 13.64
N GLN A 56 29.52 19.25 13.11
CA GLN A 56 30.52 20.23 13.56
C GLN A 56 29.89 21.54 14.10
N ASP A 57 28.62 21.79 13.79
CA ASP A 57 27.86 22.97 14.21
C ASP A 57 26.64 22.54 14.99
N PHE A 58 26.18 23.38 15.92
CA PHE A 58 25.03 23.07 16.77
C PHE A 58 23.76 22.81 15.96
N GLN A 59 23.53 23.56 14.87
CA GLN A 59 22.40 23.33 13.97
C GLN A 59 22.50 21.96 13.28
N THR A 60 23.68 21.59 12.78
CA THR A 60 23.91 20.29 12.16
C THR A 60 23.77 19.15 13.19
N VAL A 61 24.17 19.36 14.44
CA VAL A 61 23.96 18.40 15.54
C VAL A 61 22.47 18.13 15.72
N ILE A 62 21.63 19.18 15.86
CA ILE A 62 20.18 19.03 16.04
C ILE A 62 19.56 18.30 14.85
N MET A 63 19.94 18.65 13.62
CA MET A 63 19.44 17.98 12.41
C MET A 63 19.80 16.49 12.39
N LYS A 64 21.06 16.16 12.68
CA LYS A 64 21.55 14.77 12.71
C LYS A 64 20.93 13.96 13.85
N ILE A 65 20.69 14.55 14.99
CA ILE A 65 19.97 13.92 16.11
C ILE A 65 18.51 13.65 15.72
N HIS A 66 17.83 14.60 15.08
CA HIS A 66 16.46 14.41 14.62
C HIS A 66 16.38 13.29 13.58
N GLU A 67 17.33 13.24 12.65
CA GLU A 67 17.46 12.17 11.65
C GLU A 67 17.69 10.83 12.34
N ALA A 68 18.63 10.74 13.28
CA ALA A 68 18.91 9.53 14.05
C ALA A 68 17.70 9.06 14.87
N ARG A 69 16.99 9.99 15.53
CA ARG A 69 15.73 9.70 16.24
C ARG A 69 14.68 9.11 15.30
N THR A 70 14.49 9.71 14.13
CA THR A 70 13.54 9.22 13.13
C THR A 70 13.92 7.84 12.62
N ARG A 71 15.22 7.61 12.35
CA ARG A 71 15.74 6.29 11.96
C ARG A 71 15.51 5.25 13.06
N LEU A 72 15.79 5.57 14.34
CA LEU A 72 15.54 4.68 15.48
C LEU A 72 14.05 4.34 15.61
N SER A 73 13.16 5.33 15.47
CA SER A 73 11.71 5.10 15.49
C SER A 73 11.26 4.18 14.35
N ASN A 74 11.87 4.29 13.18
CA ASN A 74 11.56 3.48 12.00
C ASN A 74 12.11 2.04 12.06
N LEU A 75 13.00 1.72 13.02
CA LEU A 75 13.48 0.36 13.22
C LEU A 75 12.36 -0.63 13.61
N GLY A 76 11.22 -0.13 14.12
CA GLY A 76 10.12 -0.97 14.60
C GLY A 76 10.39 -1.67 15.96
N CYS A 77 11.59 -1.47 16.53
CA CYS A 77 12.00 -2.02 17.82
C CYS A 77 11.49 -1.19 18.99
N PHE A 78 11.26 0.11 18.78
CA PHE A 78 10.99 1.06 19.86
C PHE A 78 9.57 1.63 19.76
N LYS A 79 8.95 1.80 20.92
CA LYS A 79 7.65 2.46 21.07
C LYS A 79 7.80 3.97 21.16
N ASP A 80 8.87 4.41 21.81
CA ASP A 80 9.18 5.82 22.04
C ASP A 80 10.69 6.03 22.05
N VAL A 81 11.14 7.21 21.57
CA VAL A 81 12.54 7.61 21.51
C VAL A 81 12.64 9.04 22.01
N GLY A 82 13.06 9.21 23.25
CA GLY A 82 13.44 10.49 23.85
C GLY A 82 14.87 10.89 23.46
N VAL A 83 15.16 12.16 23.44
CA VAL A 83 16.52 12.66 23.19
C VAL A 83 16.83 13.76 24.18
N PHE A 84 17.98 13.64 24.86
CA PHE A 84 18.53 14.64 25.75
C PHE A 84 19.91 15.07 25.25
N ILE A 85 20.19 16.34 25.31
CA ILE A 85 21.45 16.95 24.89
C ILE A 85 22.00 17.70 26.10
N ASP A 86 23.22 17.36 26.50
CA ASP A 86 23.95 18.05 27.59
C ASP A 86 25.39 18.33 27.15
N THR A 87 26.07 19.17 27.90
CA THR A 87 27.51 19.41 27.75
C THR A 87 28.29 18.23 28.31
N TYR A 88 29.28 17.73 27.54
CA TYR A 88 30.11 16.65 28.02
C TYR A 88 31.07 17.15 29.12
N LYS A 89 31.07 16.45 30.28
CA LYS A 89 31.86 16.82 31.49
C LYS A 89 32.92 15.76 31.86
N GLY A 90 33.38 14.98 30.88
CA GLY A 90 34.40 13.97 31.09
C GLY A 90 35.84 14.52 31.21
N PRO A 91 36.82 13.66 31.51
CA PRO A 91 38.23 14.08 31.64
C PRO A 91 38.83 14.64 30.36
N ASP A 92 38.29 14.27 29.20
CA ASP A 92 38.70 14.74 27.87
C ASP A 92 37.68 15.70 27.24
N ALA A 93 36.95 16.48 28.08
CA ALA A 93 35.93 17.41 27.63
C ALA A 93 36.54 18.55 26.79
N LEU A 94 36.02 18.73 25.57
CA LEU A 94 36.31 19.89 24.74
C LEU A 94 35.36 21.06 25.13
N GLU A 95 35.77 22.30 24.90
CA GLU A 95 34.94 23.46 25.19
C GLU A 95 33.62 23.49 24.45
N ASP A 96 33.57 22.84 23.26
CA ASP A 96 32.40 22.69 22.40
C ASP A 96 31.82 21.23 22.42
N GLY A 97 32.23 20.43 23.42
CA GLY A 97 31.86 19.03 23.55
C GLY A 97 30.42 18.81 24.04
N ILE A 98 29.64 18.03 23.30
CA ILE A 98 28.25 17.68 23.61
C ILE A 98 28.12 16.17 23.84
N GLU A 99 27.30 15.81 24.82
CA GLU A 99 26.82 14.48 25.07
C GLU A 99 25.35 14.34 24.68
N VAL A 100 25.02 13.30 23.92
CA VAL A 100 23.65 13.03 23.46
C VAL A 100 23.19 11.71 24.06
N THR A 101 22.08 11.72 24.76
CA THR A 101 21.46 10.55 25.33
C THR A 101 20.14 10.25 24.62
N PHE A 102 20.03 9.08 24.00
CA PHE A 102 18.78 8.55 23.46
C PHE A 102 18.15 7.65 24.52
N GLU A 103 17.02 8.05 25.06
CA GLU A 103 16.21 7.23 25.95
C GLU A 103 15.19 6.46 25.10
N VAL A 104 15.36 5.16 24.98
CA VAL A 104 14.50 4.31 24.16
C VAL A 104 13.61 3.42 25.01
N ARG A 105 12.37 3.24 24.56
CA ARG A 105 11.45 2.30 25.18
C ARG A 105 11.09 1.23 24.16
N GLU A 106 11.50 -0.02 24.42
CA GLU A 106 11.25 -1.14 23.51
C GLU A 106 9.76 -1.47 23.37
N THR A 107 9.37 -1.94 22.18
CA THR A 107 8.03 -2.45 21.93
C THR A 107 7.79 -3.78 22.68
N ASN A 108 6.55 -4.05 23.05
CA ASN A 108 6.18 -5.34 23.61
C ASN A 108 6.46 -6.47 22.62
N LEU A 109 7.02 -7.58 23.11
CA LEU A 109 7.30 -8.76 22.28
C LEU A 109 6.03 -9.29 21.64
N LEU A 110 4.98 -9.48 22.43
CA LEU A 110 3.71 -10.03 21.97
C LEU A 110 2.71 -8.90 21.73
N GLY A 111 2.04 -8.95 20.58
CA GLY A 111 0.94 -8.09 20.24
C GLY A 111 -0.21 -8.87 19.59
N ALA A 112 -1.42 -8.36 19.70
CA ALA A 112 -2.58 -8.84 18.97
C ALA A 112 -2.93 -7.82 17.87
N LYS A 113 -3.39 -8.31 16.72
CA LYS A 113 -3.87 -7.50 15.60
C LYS A 113 -5.31 -7.90 15.28
N ILE A 114 -6.19 -6.94 15.16
CA ILE A 114 -7.54 -7.12 14.60
C ILE A 114 -7.69 -6.06 13.52
N ASN A 115 -7.94 -6.52 12.30
CA ASN A 115 -8.11 -5.63 11.15
C ASN A 115 -9.44 -5.94 10.47
N THR A 116 -10.03 -4.90 9.91
CA THR A 116 -11.15 -5.01 8.99
C THR A 116 -10.71 -4.46 7.65
N SER A 117 -10.97 -5.19 6.59
CA SER A 117 -10.70 -4.73 5.23
C SER A 117 -11.96 -4.79 4.39
N VAL A 118 -12.07 -3.86 3.46
CA VAL A 118 -13.17 -3.79 2.50
C VAL A 118 -12.57 -3.59 1.11
N GLY A 119 -12.88 -4.50 0.19
CA GLY A 119 -12.41 -4.44 -1.19
C GLY A 119 -13.20 -5.40 -2.06
N ASN A 120 -13.29 -5.15 -3.36
CA ASN A 120 -14.04 -5.96 -4.32
C ASN A 120 -15.52 -6.22 -3.92
N ASN A 121 -16.17 -5.26 -3.27
CA ASN A 121 -17.50 -5.40 -2.67
C ASN A 121 -17.58 -6.56 -1.66
N GLU A 122 -16.48 -6.84 -1.00
CA GLU A 122 -16.38 -7.83 0.07
C GLU A 122 -15.80 -7.18 1.32
N GLY A 123 -16.38 -7.47 2.47
CA GLY A 123 -15.83 -7.17 3.78
C GLY A 123 -15.12 -8.39 4.36
N SER A 124 -13.97 -8.22 4.94
CA SER A 124 -13.28 -9.27 5.69
C SER A 124 -12.81 -8.77 7.05
N VAL A 125 -12.80 -9.68 8.02
CA VAL A 125 -12.24 -9.45 9.35
C VAL A 125 -11.06 -10.39 9.51
N SER A 126 -9.92 -9.84 9.93
CA SER A 126 -8.76 -10.63 10.27
C SER A 126 -8.38 -10.44 11.73
N THR A 127 -7.93 -11.53 12.34
CA THR A 127 -7.40 -11.56 13.71
C THR A 127 -6.08 -12.33 13.71
N GLY A 128 -5.16 -11.87 14.54
CA GLY A 128 -3.87 -12.54 14.61
C GLY A 128 -2.99 -12.09 15.76
N GLY A 129 -1.90 -12.78 15.92
CA GLY A 129 -0.82 -12.48 16.85
C GLY A 129 0.44 -12.01 16.12
N VAL A 130 1.22 -11.18 16.79
CA VAL A 130 2.51 -10.71 16.28
C VAL A 130 3.56 -10.77 17.37
N LEU A 131 4.72 -11.31 17.03
CA LEU A 131 5.94 -11.28 17.84
C LEU A 131 6.89 -10.26 17.21
N ARG A 132 7.25 -9.22 17.95
CA ARG A 132 8.09 -8.12 17.46
C ARG A 132 9.49 -8.23 18.04
N ASN A 133 10.47 -7.92 17.18
CA ASN A 133 11.87 -7.89 17.58
C ASN A 133 12.33 -9.21 18.20
N VAL A 134 12.07 -10.33 17.50
CA VAL A 134 12.25 -11.70 18.02
C VAL A 134 13.72 -11.99 18.34
N PHE A 135 14.63 -11.57 17.45
CA PHE A 135 16.07 -11.79 17.60
C PHE A 135 16.87 -10.51 17.91
N GLY A 136 16.17 -9.40 18.20
CA GLY A 136 16.77 -8.14 18.57
C GLY A 136 17.20 -7.23 17.42
N ARG A 137 16.75 -7.49 16.19
CA ARG A 137 17.11 -6.69 14.99
C ARG A 137 15.89 -6.20 14.20
N GLY A 138 14.75 -6.06 14.89
CA GLY A 138 13.51 -5.60 14.27
C GLY A 138 12.76 -6.67 13.48
N GLU A 139 13.10 -7.94 13.67
CA GLU A 139 12.36 -9.03 13.03
C GLU A 139 10.95 -9.11 13.58
N GLU A 140 10.00 -9.43 12.72
CA GLU A 140 8.60 -9.65 13.09
C GLU A 140 8.15 -11.03 12.61
N ALA A 141 7.54 -11.80 13.50
CA ALA A 141 6.82 -13.03 13.15
C ALA A 141 5.34 -12.82 13.44
N SER A 142 4.49 -13.02 12.45
CA SER A 142 3.04 -12.84 12.60
C SER A 142 2.28 -14.05 12.10
N CYS A 143 1.14 -14.33 12.75
CA CYS A 143 0.19 -15.33 12.36
C CYS A 143 -1.18 -14.67 12.30
N GLU A 144 -1.87 -14.76 11.18
CA GLU A 144 -3.12 -14.09 10.92
C GLU A 144 -4.13 -15.03 10.27
N TYR A 145 -5.36 -15.00 10.77
CA TYR A 145 -6.52 -15.65 10.17
C TYR A 145 -7.51 -14.60 9.73
N SER A 146 -7.98 -14.67 8.49
CA SER A 146 -9.05 -13.79 8.00
C SER A 146 -10.25 -14.58 7.50
N HIS A 147 -11.42 -13.98 7.63
CA HIS A 147 -12.69 -14.49 7.13
C HIS A 147 -13.48 -13.38 6.44
N GLY A 148 -13.90 -13.64 5.21
CA GLY A 148 -14.65 -12.69 4.39
C GLY A 148 -16.11 -13.09 4.20
N THR A 149 -16.92 -12.10 3.79
CA THR A 149 -18.37 -12.25 3.61
C THR A 149 -18.75 -13.13 2.42
N LYS A 150 -17.86 -13.30 1.44
CA LYS A 150 -18.07 -14.14 0.24
C LYS A 150 -17.45 -15.54 0.38
N ARG A 151 -17.44 -16.10 1.58
CA ARG A 151 -16.87 -17.42 1.89
C ARG A 151 -15.35 -17.50 1.59
N THR A 152 -14.69 -16.37 1.61
CA THR A 152 -13.23 -16.33 1.56
C THR A 152 -12.68 -16.59 2.96
N SER A 153 -11.62 -17.35 3.04
CA SER A 153 -10.88 -17.52 4.29
C SER A 153 -9.39 -17.63 3.99
N SER A 154 -8.56 -17.04 4.84
CA SER A 154 -7.13 -17.17 4.68
C SER A 154 -6.42 -17.33 6.03
N PHE A 155 -5.35 -18.09 6.00
CA PHE A 155 -4.42 -18.25 7.11
C PHE A 155 -3.02 -17.91 6.60
N HIS A 156 -2.35 -16.97 7.24
CA HIS A 156 -1.01 -16.53 6.89
C HIS A 156 -0.10 -16.56 8.10
N THR A 157 1.07 -17.15 7.93
CA THR A 157 2.18 -17.00 8.87
C THR A 157 3.33 -16.34 8.15
N THR A 158 3.77 -15.18 8.62
CA THR A 158 4.79 -14.37 7.97
C THR A 158 5.94 -14.09 8.92
N PHE A 159 7.14 -14.29 8.43
CA PHE A 159 8.36 -13.84 9.08
C PHE A 159 8.99 -12.73 8.25
N THR A 160 9.24 -11.57 8.87
CA THR A 160 9.80 -10.39 8.21
C THR A 160 11.10 -10.00 8.86
N LYS A 161 12.13 -9.78 8.05
CA LYS A 161 13.45 -9.32 8.48
C LYS A 161 13.82 -8.03 7.75
N PRO A 162 13.84 -6.89 8.44
CA PRO A 162 14.33 -5.64 7.88
C PRO A 162 15.87 -5.64 7.83
N PHE A 163 16.43 -5.11 6.75
CA PHE A 163 17.84 -4.76 6.64
C PHE A 163 17.94 -3.24 6.71
N HIS A 164 18.67 -2.74 7.70
CA HIS A 164 18.77 -1.30 7.97
C HIS A 164 19.89 -0.68 7.12
N ASN A 165 19.76 -0.82 5.81
CA ASN A 165 20.62 -0.18 4.81
C ASN A 165 19.94 1.07 4.25
N GLU A 166 20.64 1.83 3.40
CA GLU A 166 20.12 3.04 2.75
C GLU A 166 18.87 2.77 1.90
N ALA A 167 18.77 1.57 1.32
CA ALA A 167 17.64 1.17 0.49
C ALA A 167 16.42 0.69 1.29
N SER A 168 16.45 0.71 2.62
CA SER A 168 15.36 0.23 3.48
C SER A 168 14.84 -1.14 3.04
N THR A 169 15.76 -2.09 2.85
CA THR A 169 15.45 -3.42 2.31
C THR A 169 14.75 -4.29 3.34
N VAL A 170 13.66 -4.94 2.96
CA VAL A 170 12.89 -5.85 3.81
C VAL A 170 12.72 -7.19 3.11
N LEU A 171 13.15 -8.26 3.77
CA LEU A 171 12.92 -9.64 3.34
C LEU A 171 11.74 -10.21 4.13
N SER A 172 10.74 -10.77 3.45
CA SER A 172 9.61 -11.45 4.08
C SER A 172 9.45 -12.85 3.52
N SER A 173 9.20 -13.81 4.40
CA SER A 173 8.85 -15.18 4.05
C SER A 173 7.50 -15.51 4.66
N SER A 174 6.57 -16.01 3.85
CA SER A 174 5.21 -16.33 4.30
C SER A 174 4.82 -17.74 3.88
N VAL A 175 4.15 -18.45 4.78
CA VAL A 175 3.43 -19.68 4.48
C VAL A 175 1.95 -19.38 4.63
N TYR A 176 1.15 -19.76 3.63
CA TYR A 176 -0.25 -19.41 3.63
C TYR A 176 -1.16 -20.51 3.10
N GLN A 177 -2.42 -20.47 3.53
CA GLN A 177 -3.53 -21.19 2.95
C GLN A 177 -4.66 -20.20 2.73
N GLN A 178 -5.19 -20.17 1.50
CA GLN A 178 -6.29 -19.29 1.12
C GLN A 178 -7.36 -20.07 0.40
N ALA A 179 -8.60 -19.91 0.84
CA ALA A 179 -9.78 -20.42 0.15
C ALA A 179 -10.61 -19.23 -0.36
N SER A 180 -11.00 -19.27 -1.63
CA SER A 180 -11.84 -18.26 -2.26
C SER A 180 -12.85 -18.86 -3.22
N GLU A 181 -13.96 -18.14 -3.41
CA GLU A 181 -14.97 -18.48 -4.41
C GLU A 181 -15.04 -17.34 -5.46
N SER A 182 -15.06 -17.72 -6.73
CA SER A 182 -15.22 -16.81 -7.87
C SER A 182 -16.53 -17.11 -8.61
N PRO A 183 -17.67 -16.56 -8.13
CA PRO A 183 -19.00 -16.88 -8.69
C PRO A 183 -19.14 -16.50 -10.18
N TRP A 184 -18.48 -15.39 -10.58
CA TRP A 184 -18.49 -14.91 -11.98
C TRP A 184 -17.78 -15.84 -12.96
N SER A 185 -16.84 -16.66 -12.49
CA SER A 185 -16.14 -17.67 -13.26
C SER A 185 -16.55 -19.10 -12.90
N GLY A 186 -17.44 -19.27 -11.92
CA GLY A 186 -18.06 -20.53 -11.55
C GLY A 186 -17.13 -21.55 -10.88
N TYR A 187 -16.06 -21.10 -10.19
CA TYR A 187 -15.12 -21.99 -9.49
C TYR A 187 -14.84 -21.53 -8.06
N LYS A 188 -14.35 -22.46 -7.26
CA LYS A 188 -13.70 -22.21 -5.98
C LYS A 188 -12.28 -22.73 -6.03
N GLU A 189 -11.39 -22.05 -5.32
CA GLU A 189 -9.99 -22.45 -5.23
C GLU A 189 -9.53 -22.54 -3.78
N LEU A 190 -8.61 -23.47 -3.54
CA LEU A 190 -7.88 -23.61 -2.29
C LEU A 190 -6.40 -23.61 -2.63
N ASP A 191 -5.74 -22.52 -2.27
CA ASP A 191 -4.32 -22.32 -2.49
C ASP A 191 -3.54 -22.55 -1.19
N ARG A 192 -2.45 -23.30 -1.28
CA ARG A 192 -1.46 -23.49 -0.21
C ARG A 192 -0.11 -23.17 -0.77
N GLY A 193 0.57 -22.19 -0.19
CA GLY A 193 1.78 -21.68 -0.81
C GLY A 193 2.83 -21.19 0.17
N ILE A 194 4.02 -21.01 -0.41
CA ILE A 194 5.15 -20.34 0.23
C ILE A 194 5.50 -19.15 -0.63
N LEU A 195 5.54 -17.97 -0.02
CA LEU A 195 5.84 -16.71 -0.67
C LEU A 195 7.12 -16.14 -0.05
N LEU A 196 8.07 -15.77 -0.90
CA LEU A 196 9.28 -15.04 -0.53
C LEU A 196 9.24 -13.69 -1.21
N SER A 197 9.39 -12.61 -0.46
CA SER A 197 9.40 -11.28 -1.03
C SER A 197 10.56 -10.43 -0.53
N LEU A 198 11.16 -9.68 -1.45
CA LEU A 198 12.21 -8.70 -1.19
C LEU A 198 11.70 -7.33 -1.63
N ALA A 199 11.50 -6.43 -0.68
CA ALA A 199 11.09 -5.05 -0.94
C ALA A 199 12.26 -4.10 -0.64
N PHE A 200 12.48 -3.11 -1.49
CA PHE A 200 13.51 -2.09 -1.31
C PHE A 200 13.16 -0.81 -2.06
N ASN A 201 13.75 0.31 -1.63
CA ASN A 201 13.59 1.60 -2.27
C ASN A 201 14.80 1.87 -3.19
N SER A 202 14.57 2.04 -4.49
CA SER A 202 15.63 2.44 -5.43
C SER A 202 15.83 3.96 -5.48
N ALA A 203 14.80 4.72 -5.08
CA ALA A 203 14.84 6.17 -4.90
C ALA A 203 13.78 6.57 -3.85
N PRO A 204 13.80 7.79 -3.30
CA PRO A 204 12.88 8.22 -2.21
C PRO A 204 11.39 7.99 -2.49
N GLN A 205 10.99 7.98 -3.77
CA GLN A 205 9.59 7.82 -4.18
C GLN A 205 9.36 6.56 -5.04
N VAL A 206 10.37 5.70 -5.17
CA VAL A 206 10.35 4.51 -6.03
C VAL A 206 10.55 3.27 -5.18
N GLN A 207 9.49 2.54 -4.96
CA GLN A 207 9.50 1.27 -4.23
C GLN A 207 9.51 0.12 -5.23
N GLN A 208 10.39 -0.84 -5.01
CA GLN A 208 10.46 -2.07 -5.80
C GLN A 208 10.22 -3.27 -4.90
N LYS A 209 9.51 -4.27 -5.43
CA LYS A 209 9.26 -5.51 -4.72
C LYS A 209 9.38 -6.69 -5.67
N LEU A 210 10.25 -7.62 -5.32
CA LEU A 210 10.40 -8.91 -5.98
C LEU A 210 9.67 -9.95 -5.16
N VAL A 211 8.80 -10.74 -5.80
CA VAL A 211 8.00 -11.79 -5.14
C VAL A 211 8.20 -13.09 -5.87
N LEU A 212 8.68 -14.10 -5.16
CA LEU A 212 8.72 -15.48 -5.58
C LEU A 212 7.63 -16.25 -4.84
N ASP A 213 6.74 -16.90 -5.59
CA ASP A 213 5.59 -17.60 -5.05
C ASP A 213 5.51 -19.02 -5.60
N GLY A 214 5.42 -19.99 -4.71
CA GLY A 214 5.21 -21.40 -5.02
C GLY A 214 3.90 -21.87 -4.41
N VAL A 215 2.91 -22.24 -5.23
CA VAL A 215 1.53 -22.52 -4.80
C VAL A 215 1.10 -23.90 -5.27
N TRP A 216 0.61 -24.70 -4.35
CA TRP A 216 -0.20 -25.87 -4.65
C TRP A 216 -1.67 -25.48 -4.60
N ARG A 217 -2.30 -25.48 -5.76
CA ARG A 217 -3.67 -25.04 -5.99
C ARG A 217 -4.59 -26.21 -6.20
N HIS A 218 -5.78 -26.13 -5.62
CA HIS A 218 -6.89 -27.03 -5.90
C HIS A 218 -8.09 -26.23 -6.41
N LEU A 219 -8.44 -26.43 -7.68
CA LEU A 219 -9.59 -25.81 -8.33
C LEU A 219 -10.77 -26.78 -8.33
N ALA A 220 -11.93 -26.33 -7.86
CA ALA A 220 -13.17 -27.10 -7.92
C ALA A 220 -14.31 -26.24 -8.49
N CYS A 221 -15.16 -26.84 -9.33
CA CYS A 221 -16.31 -26.15 -9.90
C CYS A 221 -17.40 -25.91 -8.86
N LEU A 222 -18.07 -24.76 -8.92
CA LEU A 222 -19.20 -24.42 -8.06
C LEU A 222 -20.49 -25.15 -8.47
N SER A 223 -20.66 -25.41 -9.78
CA SER A 223 -21.85 -26.04 -10.34
C SER A 223 -21.48 -27.04 -11.43
N ARG A 224 -22.40 -27.97 -11.71
CA ARG A 224 -22.29 -28.86 -12.88
C ARG A 224 -22.48 -28.12 -14.20
N THR A 225 -23.08 -26.94 -14.17
CA THR A 225 -23.32 -26.06 -15.34
C THR A 225 -22.19 -25.08 -15.60
N THR A 226 -21.11 -25.12 -14.81
CA THR A 226 -19.92 -24.30 -15.03
C THR A 226 -19.33 -24.57 -16.42
N ALA A 227 -18.83 -23.53 -17.09
CA ALA A 227 -18.25 -23.61 -18.43
C ALA A 227 -17.23 -24.75 -18.58
N PHE A 228 -17.22 -25.40 -19.74
CA PHE A 228 -16.32 -26.55 -19.99
C PHE A 228 -14.85 -26.19 -19.80
N ALA A 229 -14.42 -24.99 -20.27
CA ALA A 229 -13.05 -24.51 -20.10
C ALA A 229 -12.59 -24.41 -18.63
N VAL A 230 -13.52 -24.16 -17.69
CA VAL A 230 -13.25 -24.16 -16.25
C VAL A 230 -13.19 -25.59 -15.71
N ARG A 231 -14.13 -26.43 -16.14
CA ARG A 231 -14.19 -27.86 -15.73
C ARG A 231 -12.98 -28.66 -16.18
N GLU A 232 -12.46 -28.35 -17.36
CA GLU A 232 -11.25 -29.00 -17.91
C GLU A 232 -10.01 -28.72 -17.04
N GLN A 233 -9.94 -27.53 -16.41
CA GLN A 233 -8.84 -27.15 -15.54
C GLN A 233 -9.06 -27.50 -14.07
N ALA A 234 -10.20 -28.11 -13.73
CA ALA A 234 -10.48 -28.52 -12.34
C ALA A 234 -9.51 -29.61 -11.88
N GLY A 235 -9.11 -29.53 -10.60
CA GLY A 235 -8.17 -30.47 -10.00
C GLY A 235 -7.00 -29.78 -9.31
N HIS A 236 -5.92 -30.52 -9.18
CA HIS A 236 -4.71 -30.03 -8.51
C HIS A 236 -3.69 -29.53 -9.53
N SER A 237 -3.10 -28.38 -9.24
CA SER A 237 -2.02 -27.79 -10.03
C SER A 237 -0.93 -27.21 -9.15
N LEU A 238 0.30 -27.18 -9.65
CA LEU A 238 1.44 -26.52 -9.01
C LEU A 238 1.81 -25.30 -9.86
N LYS A 239 1.83 -24.13 -9.21
CA LYS A 239 2.24 -22.86 -9.81
C LYS A 239 3.54 -22.40 -9.16
N SER A 240 4.48 -21.94 -9.98
CA SER A 240 5.62 -21.16 -9.54
C SER A 240 5.64 -19.84 -10.30
N SER A 241 5.71 -18.73 -9.61
CA SER A 241 5.71 -17.41 -10.23
C SER A 241 6.77 -16.50 -9.64
N LEU A 242 7.39 -15.70 -10.50
CA LEU A 242 8.26 -14.59 -10.13
C LEU A 242 7.57 -13.29 -10.59
N ARG A 243 7.36 -12.36 -9.67
CA ARG A 243 6.71 -11.09 -9.95
C ARG A 243 7.62 -9.95 -9.49
N HIS A 244 7.74 -8.92 -10.32
CA HIS A 244 8.36 -7.66 -9.99
C HIS A 244 7.29 -6.57 -9.94
N GLU A 245 7.20 -5.87 -8.84
CA GLU A 245 6.30 -4.75 -8.63
C GLU A 245 7.13 -3.46 -8.52
N LEU A 246 6.81 -2.48 -9.35
CA LEU A 246 7.39 -1.14 -9.29
C LEU A 246 6.28 -0.16 -8.91
N LYS A 247 6.45 0.55 -7.79
CA LYS A 247 5.49 1.56 -7.34
C LYS A 247 6.17 2.92 -7.29
N VAL A 248 5.61 3.88 -8.02
CA VAL A 248 5.99 5.29 -7.96
C VAL A 248 4.77 6.08 -7.50
N ASP A 249 4.83 6.66 -6.31
CA ASP A 249 3.72 7.42 -5.75
C ASP A 249 4.22 8.78 -5.27
N ARG A 250 3.66 9.84 -5.84
CA ARG A 250 4.00 11.24 -5.57
C ARG A 250 2.81 12.04 -5.05
N ARG A 251 1.73 11.36 -4.67
CA ARG A 251 0.55 12.02 -4.13
C ARG A 251 0.78 12.37 -2.66
N ASP A 252 0.24 13.50 -2.24
CA ASP A 252 0.20 13.95 -0.84
C ASP A 252 -0.81 13.14 -0.01
N ASP A 253 -1.95 12.77 -0.59
CA ASP A 253 -2.99 11.92 0.02
C ASP A 253 -3.41 10.78 -0.92
N LEU A 254 -3.53 9.56 -0.37
CA LEU A 254 -3.94 8.37 -1.12
C LEU A 254 -5.43 8.36 -1.46
N VAL A 255 -6.26 8.98 -0.63
CA VAL A 255 -7.73 8.96 -0.77
C VAL A 255 -8.24 10.16 -1.55
N PHE A 256 -7.80 11.37 -1.17
CA PHE A 256 -8.12 12.62 -1.84
C PHE A 256 -6.86 13.46 -2.02
N PRO A 257 -6.08 13.21 -3.11
CA PRO A 257 -4.91 14.03 -3.39
C PRO A 257 -5.28 15.50 -3.51
N SER A 258 -4.53 16.38 -2.85
CA SER A 258 -4.73 17.84 -2.91
C SER A 258 -3.72 18.52 -3.83
N ASP A 259 -2.55 17.93 -4.03
CA ASP A 259 -1.55 18.38 -5.00
C ASP A 259 -1.69 17.63 -6.33
N GLY A 260 -2.04 18.36 -7.34
CA GLY A 260 -2.19 17.99 -8.73
C GLY A 260 -2.64 19.22 -9.50
N VAL A 261 -2.66 19.23 -10.83
CA VAL A 261 -3.05 20.41 -11.62
C VAL A 261 -4.42 20.91 -11.15
N ALA A 262 -4.40 21.88 -10.24
CA ALA A 262 -5.60 22.48 -9.67
C ALA A 262 -6.09 23.60 -10.56
N PHE A 263 -7.16 23.37 -11.29
CA PHE A 263 -8.05 24.47 -11.66
C PHE A 263 -8.98 24.72 -10.47
N THR A 264 -8.72 25.73 -9.74
CA THR A 264 -9.38 26.43 -8.63
C THR A 264 -10.37 25.67 -7.72
N ILE A 265 -10.87 24.47 -8.03
CA ILE A 265 -11.80 23.67 -7.20
C ILE A 265 -11.82 22.18 -7.61
N LYS A 266 -10.96 21.73 -8.54
CA LYS A 266 -11.01 20.36 -9.08
C LYS A 266 -9.63 19.73 -9.03
N VAL A 267 -9.55 18.54 -8.43
CA VAL A 267 -8.40 17.67 -8.55
C VAL A 267 -8.62 16.73 -9.73
N ILE A 268 -7.66 16.64 -10.63
CA ILE A 268 -7.67 15.69 -11.74
C ILE A 268 -6.67 14.59 -11.43
N GLN A 269 -7.16 13.36 -11.38
CA GLN A 269 -6.36 12.16 -11.19
C GLN A 269 -6.40 11.32 -12.46
N GLY A 270 -5.23 10.92 -12.97
CA GLY A 270 -5.10 9.94 -14.03
C GLY A 270 -4.50 8.65 -13.50
N SER A 271 -5.00 7.50 -13.95
CA SER A 271 -4.47 6.18 -13.62
C SER A 271 -4.35 5.33 -14.88
N LEU A 272 -3.29 4.52 -14.94
CA LEU A 272 -3.05 3.54 -15.97
C LEU A 272 -2.56 2.25 -15.32
N VAL A 273 -3.19 1.14 -15.65
CA VAL A 273 -2.80 -0.20 -15.19
C VAL A 273 -2.75 -1.13 -16.39
N ALA A 274 -1.72 -1.95 -16.47
CA ALA A 274 -1.59 -2.98 -17.48
C ALA A 274 -0.95 -4.24 -16.89
N GLY A 275 -1.30 -5.40 -17.44
CA GLY A 275 -0.73 -6.68 -17.07
C GLY A 275 -0.61 -7.59 -18.28
N HIS A 276 0.46 -8.37 -18.32
CA HIS A 276 0.71 -9.38 -19.32
C HIS A 276 1.29 -10.64 -18.67
N LEU A 277 0.68 -11.80 -18.94
CA LEU A 277 1.16 -13.11 -18.49
C LEU A 277 2.06 -13.71 -19.56
N LEU A 278 3.25 -14.14 -19.15
CA LEU A 278 4.20 -14.83 -20.02
C LEU A 278 4.38 -16.27 -19.55
N PRO A 279 4.10 -17.29 -20.37
CA PRO A 279 4.35 -18.68 -19.98
C PRO A 279 5.86 -18.95 -19.98
N LEU A 280 6.37 -19.55 -18.91
CA LEU A 280 7.77 -19.96 -18.82
C LEU A 280 8.10 -21.15 -19.74
N ARG A 281 7.10 -21.81 -20.31
CA ARG A 281 7.25 -22.94 -21.20
C ARG A 281 6.31 -22.82 -22.40
N ASN A 282 6.85 -22.88 -23.60
CA ASN A 282 6.20 -22.58 -24.88
C ASN A 282 4.94 -23.39 -25.26
N ASN A 283 4.46 -24.36 -24.47
CA ASN A 283 3.31 -25.22 -24.82
C ASN A 283 2.25 -25.30 -23.69
N LYS A 284 2.19 -24.37 -22.76
CA LYS A 284 1.15 -24.37 -21.73
C LYS A 284 0.32 -23.10 -21.78
N THR A 285 -1.00 -23.26 -21.83
CA THR A 285 -1.96 -22.18 -21.60
C THR A 285 -1.96 -21.81 -20.12
N HIS A 286 -2.17 -20.53 -19.81
CA HIS A 286 -2.32 -20.08 -18.43
C HIS A 286 -3.57 -20.67 -17.80
N CYS A 287 -3.49 -21.00 -16.50
CA CYS A 287 -4.65 -21.44 -15.74
C CYS A 287 -5.66 -20.28 -15.65
N ILE A 288 -6.95 -20.59 -15.70
CA ILE A 288 -8.02 -19.61 -15.64
C ILE A 288 -7.96 -18.74 -14.38
N THR A 289 -7.44 -19.27 -13.28
CA THR A 289 -7.26 -18.56 -12.02
C THR A 289 -6.13 -17.53 -12.05
N ASP A 290 -5.23 -17.63 -13.01
CA ASP A 290 -4.11 -16.69 -13.20
C ASP A 290 -4.45 -15.59 -14.20
N ARG A 291 -5.50 -15.77 -15.01
CA ARG A 291 -5.92 -14.82 -16.04
C ARG A 291 -6.45 -13.54 -15.43
N PHE A 292 -6.23 -12.45 -16.13
CA PHE A 292 -6.78 -11.17 -15.76
C PHE A 292 -8.28 -11.12 -16.02
N LEU A 293 -9.00 -10.42 -15.13
CA LEU A 293 -10.41 -10.13 -15.25
C LEU A 293 -10.62 -8.61 -15.21
N LEU A 294 -11.52 -8.09 -16.03
CA LEU A 294 -11.79 -6.67 -16.15
C LEU A 294 -13.29 -6.40 -16.06
N GLY A 295 -13.68 -5.24 -15.52
CA GLY A 295 -15.08 -4.81 -15.33
C GLY A 295 -15.46 -4.70 -13.86
N GLY A 296 -16.34 -3.78 -13.59
CA GLY A 296 -16.88 -3.49 -12.26
C GLY A 296 -16.49 -2.12 -11.71
N PRO A 297 -17.09 -1.72 -10.59
CA PRO A 297 -16.99 -0.35 -10.06
C PRO A 297 -15.58 0.08 -9.65
N MET A 298 -14.66 -0.87 -9.50
CA MET A 298 -13.31 -0.60 -8.98
C MET A 298 -12.26 -0.43 -10.08
N ASN A 299 -12.49 -0.96 -11.27
CA ASN A 299 -11.55 -0.85 -12.40
C ASN A 299 -12.21 -0.28 -13.65
N LEU A 300 -13.05 -0.97 -14.37
CA LEU A 300 -13.74 -0.45 -15.56
C LEU A 300 -15.23 -0.30 -15.24
N ARG A 301 -15.64 0.92 -14.81
CA ARG A 301 -17.03 1.24 -14.45
C ARG A 301 -17.92 1.19 -15.66
N GLY A 302 -19.22 0.98 -15.47
CA GLY A 302 -20.19 0.81 -16.57
C GLY A 302 -20.30 -0.62 -17.08
N PHE A 303 -19.59 -1.56 -16.47
CA PHE A 303 -19.67 -3.00 -16.75
C PHE A 303 -19.94 -3.79 -15.46
N GLU A 304 -20.50 -4.98 -15.59
CA GLU A 304 -20.65 -5.90 -14.48
C GLU A 304 -19.28 -6.31 -13.90
N MET A 305 -19.28 -6.85 -12.68
CA MET A 305 -18.06 -7.39 -12.07
C MET A 305 -17.49 -8.50 -12.95
N CYS A 306 -16.24 -8.31 -13.41
CA CYS A 306 -15.57 -9.21 -14.35
C CYS A 306 -16.35 -9.44 -15.66
N GLY A 307 -17.16 -8.47 -16.08
CA GLY A 307 -18.07 -8.56 -17.22
C GLY A 307 -17.45 -8.15 -18.55
N VAL A 308 -16.14 -7.92 -18.63
CA VAL A 308 -15.43 -7.52 -19.84
C VAL A 308 -14.49 -8.62 -20.30
N GLY A 309 -14.51 -8.93 -21.61
CA GLY A 309 -13.63 -9.90 -22.23
C GLY A 309 -14.28 -11.26 -22.50
N PRO A 310 -13.50 -12.35 -22.64
CA PRO A 310 -14.00 -13.65 -23.03
C PRO A 310 -14.95 -14.27 -22.00
N HIS A 311 -16.08 -14.76 -22.46
CA HIS A 311 -17.07 -15.48 -21.66
C HIS A 311 -17.46 -16.81 -22.34
N SER A 312 -17.79 -17.81 -21.56
CA SER A 312 -18.40 -19.07 -22.01
C SER A 312 -19.42 -19.56 -20.98
N ASP A 313 -20.59 -19.99 -21.45
CA ASP A 313 -21.66 -20.56 -20.61
C ASP A 313 -21.98 -19.72 -19.37
N GLY A 314 -21.97 -18.39 -19.54
CA GLY A 314 -22.23 -17.47 -18.44
C GLY A 314 -21.06 -17.22 -17.50
N CYS A 315 -19.92 -17.88 -17.67
CA CYS A 315 -18.71 -17.70 -16.86
C CYS A 315 -17.70 -16.77 -17.54
N SER A 316 -17.08 -15.89 -16.77
CA SER A 316 -15.95 -15.06 -17.22
C SER A 316 -14.67 -15.90 -17.24
N LEU A 317 -14.00 -15.98 -18.39
CA LEU A 317 -12.81 -16.78 -18.58
C LEU A 317 -11.50 -15.99 -18.36
N GLY A 318 -11.58 -14.65 -18.39
CA GLY A 318 -10.39 -13.79 -18.34
C GLY A 318 -9.49 -13.91 -19.56
N ALA A 319 -8.39 -13.19 -19.57
CA ALA A 319 -7.39 -13.25 -20.65
C ALA A 319 -5.98 -13.02 -20.11
N ASP A 320 -4.99 -13.27 -20.97
CA ASP A 320 -3.57 -13.25 -20.61
C ASP A 320 -2.99 -11.81 -20.58
N MET A 321 -3.70 -10.85 -21.17
CA MET A 321 -3.26 -9.46 -21.20
C MET A 321 -4.44 -8.49 -21.05
N TYR A 322 -4.22 -7.39 -20.34
CA TYR A 322 -5.16 -6.28 -20.24
C TYR A 322 -4.42 -4.96 -20.07
N TRP A 323 -5.13 -3.89 -20.40
CA TRP A 323 -4.79 -2.55 -19.95
C TRP A 323 -6.08 -1.79 -19.63
N ALA A 324 -6.00 -0.87 -18.69
CA ALA A 324 -7.08 0.02 -18.34
C ALA A 324 -6.53 1.38 -17.94
N ALA A 325 -7.20 2.44 -18.36
CA ALA A 325 -6.87 3.81 -18.04
C ALA A 325 -8.12 4.55 -17.58
N ALA A 326 -7.94 5.44 -16.62
CA ALA A 326 -9.02 6.24 -16.07
C ALA A 326 -8.58 7.69 -15.85
N LEU A 327 -9.50 8.60 -16.08
CA LEU A 327 -9.37 10.01 -15.76
C LEU A 327 -10.51 10.39 -14.81
N HIS A 328 -10.16 10.90 -13.63
CA HIS A 328 -11.09 11.28 -12.58
C HIS A 328 -10.98 12.76 -12.28
N THR A 329 -12.10 13.37 -11.98
CA THR A 329 -12.15 14.73 -11.44
C THR A 329 -13.01 14.77 -10.18
N TYR A 330 -12.51 15.40 -9.14
CA TYR A 330 -13.19 15.57 -7.86
C TYR A 330 -13.44 17.04 -7.59
N SER A 331 -14.64 17.36 -7.12
CA SER A 331 -15.04 18.73 -6.75
C SER A 331 -15.73 18.73 -5.40
N PRO A 332 -15.53 19.71 -4.54
CA PRO A 332 -16.34 19.87 -3.33
C PRO A 332 -17.81 19.99 -3.68
N LEU A 333 -18.70 19.55 -2.77
CA LEU A 333 -20.13 19.71 -2.93
C LEU A 333 -20.51 21.20 -2.89
N PRO A 334 -21.19 21.74 -3.93
CA PRO A 334 -21.45 23.18 -4.02
C PRO A 334 -22.46 23.71 -2.99
N LEU A 335 -23.27 22.84 -2.38
CA LEU A 335 -24.35 23.19 -1.44
C LEU A 335 -23.94 23.12 0.03
N LEU A 336 -22.84 22.45 0.37
CA LEU A 336 -22.30 22.43 1.72
C LEU A 336 -21.12 23.42 1.79
N GLY A 337 -21.27 24.48 2.59
CA GLY A 337 -20.25 25.54 2.73
C GLY A 337 -18.86 24.98 3.08
N ARG A 338 -17.82 25.69 2.66
CA ARG A 338 -16.41 25.34 2.98
C ARG A 338 -16.19 25.43 4.49
N GLY A 339 -15.63 24.36 5.10
CA GLY A 339 -15.18 24.36 6.50
C GLY A 339 -16.02 23.57 7.49
N GLY A 340 -16.94 22.72 7.05
CA GLY A 340 -17.66 21.79 7.92
C GLY A 340 -17.05 20.38 7.87
N SER A 341 -16.90 19.73 9.03
CA SER A 341 -16.35 18.35 9.17
C SER A 341 -17.03 17.30 8.27
N ILE A 342 -18.24 17.55 7.79
CA ILE A 342 -19.01 16.67 6.90
C ILE A 342 -18.70 16.98 5.44
N SER A 343 -18.63 18.27 5.06
CA SER A 343 -18.38 18.68 3.67
C SER A 343 -17.03 18.21 3.13
N ASP A 344 -16.02 18.09 4.02
CA ASP A 344 -14.69 17.65 3.65
C ASP A 344 -14.60 16.16 3.34
N LYS A 345 -15.56 15.37 3.81
CA LYS A 345 -15.63 13.91 3.57
C LYS A 345 -16.29 13.54 2.25
N PHE A 346 -17.05 14.45 1.63
CA PHE A 346 -17.79 14.19 0.40
C PHE A 346 -17.21 14.99 -0.78
N ARG A 347 -17.16 14.37 -1.96
CA ARG A 347 -16.75 14.99 -3.22
C ARG A 347 -17.73 14.60 -4.32
N LEU A 348 -18.03 15.54 -5.20
CA LEU A 348 -18.57 15.21 -6.51
C LEU A 348 -17.46 14.56 -7.33
N HIS A 349 -17.79 13.46 -7.95
CA HIS A 349 -16.87 12.65 -8.76
C HIS A 349 -17.39 12.58 -10.19
N ALA A 350 -16.53 12.83 -11.17
CA ALA A 350 -16.80 12.52 -12.57
C ALA A 350 -15.60 11.78 -13.14
N PHE A 351 -15.86 10.85 -14.06
CA PHE A 351 -14.80 9.99 -14.58
C PHE A 351 -15.03 9.62 -16.05
N VAL A 352 -13.94 9.26 -16.70
CA VAL A 352 -13.89 8.56 -17.99
C VAL A 352 -12.94 7.40 -17.84
N ASN A 353 -13.42 6.19 -18.12
CA ASN A 353 -12.62 4.96 -18.06
C ASN A 353 -12.55 4.33 -19.45
N THR A 354 -11.39 3.80 -19.77
CA THR A 354 -11.16 3.06 -21.02
C THR A 354 -10.27 1.86 -20.76
N GLY A 355 -10.39 0.82 -21.55
CA GLY A 355 -9.56 -0.38 -21.38
C GLY A 355 -9.83 -1.45 -22.42
N ASN A 356 -8.96 -2.44 -22.44
CA ASN A 356 -9.10 -3.63 -23.28
C ASN A 356 -8.52 -4.85 -22.56
N ILE A 357 -9.03 -6.04 -22.91
CA ILE A 357 -8.59 -7.33 -22.38
C ILE A 357 -8.71 -8.39 -23.48
N GLY A 358 -7.69 -9.22 -23.61
CA GLY A 358 -7.67 -10.29 -24.62
C GLY A 358 -6.37 -11.10 -24.58
N ASP A 359 -6.35 -12.16 -25.36
CA ASP A 359 -5.15 -13.00 -25.59
C ASP A 359 -4.39 -12.43 -26.80
N PHE A 360 -3.69 -11.30 -26.58
CA PHE A 360 -3.00 -10.57 -27.65
C PHE A 360 -1.65 -11.23 -27.97
N VAL A 361 -1.43 -11.54 -29.23
CA VAL A 361 -0.11 -11.97 -29.72
C VAL A 361 0.69 -10.73 -30.10
N LEU A 362 1.69 -10.41 -29.31
CA LEU A 362 2.61 -9.30 -29.57
C LEU A 362 3.69 -9.75 -30.57
N THR A 363 3.96 -8.87 -31.54
CA THR A 363 5.00 -9.03 -32.58
C THR A 363 6.16 -8.07 -32.33
N ASP A 364 7.25 -8.19 -33.08
CA ASP A 364 8.40 -7.26 -32.99
C ASP A 364 8.07 -5.85 -33.50
N ASP A 365 6.95 -5.69 -34.24
CA ASP A 365 6.49 -4.37 -34.72
C ASP A 365 5.61 -3.67 -33.69
N TYR A 366 6.17 -2.63 -33.05
CA TYR A 366 5.47 -1.83 -32.05
C TYR A 366 4.20 -1.11 -32.56
N LYS A 367 4.16 -0.74 -33.86
CA LYS A 367 2.98 -0.08 -34.44
C LYS A 367 1.83 -1.06 -34.62
N GLN A 368 2.13 -2.31 -34.99
CA GLN A 368 1.13 -3.37 -35.10
C GLN A 368 0.62 -3.74 -33.70
N ASN A 369 1.51 -3.86 -32.72
CA ASN A 369 1.12 -4.13 -31.33
C ASN A 369 0.21 -3.04 -30.77
N LEU A 370 0.54 -1.76 -31.00
CA LEU A 370 -0.28 -0.65 -30.55
C LEU A 370 -1.68 -0.67 -31.22
N ARG A 371 -1.75 -0.98 -32.50
CA ARG A 371 -3.04 -1.15 -33.19
C ARG A 371 -3.85 -2.28 -32.59
N THR A 372 -3.25 -3.44 -32.35
CA THR A 372 -3.90 -4.59 -31.73
C THR A 372 -4.44 -4.25 -30.33
N LEU A 373 -3.67 -3.54 -29.52
CA LEU A 373 -4.08 -3.13 -28.17
C LEU A 373 -5.20 -2.08 -28.18
N LEU A 374 -5.27 -1.25 -29.23
CA LEU A 374 -6.30 -0.22 -29.41
C LEU A 374 -7.50 -0.69 -30.22
N GLN A 375 -7.47 -1.90 -30.78
CA GLN A 375 -8.65 -2.54 -31.36
C GLN A 375 -9.58 -2.98 -30.22
N GLU A 376 -10.89 -2.91 -30.46
CA GLU A 376 -11.91 -3.39 -29.51
C GLU A 376 -11.83 -2.73 -28.12
N VAL A 377 -11.47 -1.47 -28.07
CA VAL A 377 -11.43 -0.70 -26.82
C VAL A 377 -12.83 -0.52 -26.25
N ARG A 378 -12.94 -0.61 -24.93
CA ARG A 378 -14.13 -0.28 -24.15
C ARG A 378 -13.98 1.12 -23.59
N LEU A 379 -15.07 1.85 -23.56
CA LEU A 379 -15.11 3.22 -23.03
C LEU A 379 -16.38 3.40 -22.21
N SER A 380 -16.24 3.98 -21.04
CA SER A 380 -17.36 4.37 -20.20
C SER A 380 -17.09 5.71 -19.53
N TYR A 381 -18.15 6.42 -19.20
CA TYR A 381 -18.07 7.66 -18.43
C TYR A 381 -19.20 7.70 -17.39
N GLY A 382 -19.07 8.60 -16.45
CA GLY A 382 -20.10 8.76 -15.43
C GLY A 382 -19.79 9.85 -14.44
N ALA A 383 -20.74 10.05 -13.54
CA ALA A 383 -20.60 10.98 -12.45
C ALA A 383 -21.34 10.46 -11.20
N GLY A 384 -20.92 10.93 -10.03
CA GLY A 384 -21.52 10.49 -8.78
C GLY A 384 -20.93 11.19 -7.57
N LEU A 385 -21.03 10.51 -6.44
CA LEU A 385 -20.51 10.97 -5.16
C LEU A 385 -19.41 10.03 -4.66
N ALA A 386 -18.33 10.60 -4.19
CA ALA A 386 -17.27 9.90 -3.50
C ALA A 386 -17.19 10.38 -2.05
N MET A 387 -17.08 9.45 -1.11
CA MET A 387 -16.97 9.70 0.32
C MET A 387 -15.70 9.06 0.86
N SER A 388 -14.92 9.80 1.65
CA SER A 388 -13.79 9.25 2.40
C SER A 388 -14.27 8.60 3.70
N LEU A 389 -13.86 7.37 3.92
CA LEU A 389 -14.14 6.60 5.12
C LEU A 389 -12.87 6.52 5.96
N GLY A 390 -12.72 7.44 6.93
CA GLY A 390 -11.62 7.42 7.89
C GLY A 390 -10.20 7.53 7.33
N GLY A 391 -10.02 7.99 6.08
CA GLY A 391 -8.71 8.11 5.43
C GLY A 391 -8.12 6.80 4.90
N PHE A 392 -8.77 5.65 5.13
CA PHE A 392 -8.28 4.33 4.69
C PHE A 392 -9.09 3.71 3.54
N ALA A 393 -10.32 4.17 3.32
CA ALA A 393 -11.16 3.68 2.23
C ALA A 393 -11.99 4.80 1.61
N ARG A 394 -12.40 4.58 0.37
CA ARG A 394 -13.31 5.45 -0.38
C ARG A 394 -14.55 4.67 -0.77
N VAL A 395 -15.69 5.30 -0.58
CA VAL A 395 -17.00 4.81 -1.02
C VAL A 395 -17.43 5.65 -2.21
N GLU A 396 -17.81 5.01 -3.31
CA GLU A 396 -18.30 5.68 -4.51
C GLU A 396 -19.69 5.20 -4.88
N LEU A 397 -20.58 6.12 -5.20
CA LEU A 397 -21.86 5.87 -5.82
C LEU A 397 -21.90 6.67 -7.13
N ASN A 398 -21.75 5.98 -8.25
CA ASN A 398 -21.62 6.58 -9.56
C ASN A 398 -22.75 6.13 -10.49
N TYR A 399 -23.29 7.06 -11.27
CA TYR A 399 -24.10 6.72 -12.43
C TYR A 399 -23.18 6.57 -13.64
N CYS A 400 -23.18 5.37 -14.22
CA CYS A 400 -22.25 4.94 -15.25
C CYS A 400 -22.96 4.74 -16.59
N VAL A 401 -22.32 5.18 -17.68
CA VAL A 401 -22.80 5.02 -19.05
C VAL A 401 -21.69 4.37 -19.88
N PRO A 402 -21.83 3.10 -20.29
CA PRO A 402 -20.92 2.48 -21.24
C PRO A 402 -21.16 3.04 -22.65
N LEU A 403 -20.11 3.55 -23.31
CA LEU A 403 -20.17 4.07 -24.66
C LEU A 403 -19.72 3.07 -25.73
N LEU A 404 -18.56 2.45 -25.49
CA LEU A 404 -17.99 1.43 -26.38
C LEU A 404 -18.03 0.10 -25.68
N VAL A 405 -18.79 -0.82 -26.24
CA VAL A 405 -19.01 -2.18 -25.73
C VAL A 405 -18.67 -3.15 -26.83
N GLN A 406 -17.96 -4.22 -26.52
CA GLN A 406 -17.61 -5.25 -27.48
C GLN A 406 -18.55 -6.47 -27.37
N ARG A 407 -18.55 -7.28 -28.41
CA ARG A 407 -19.40 -8.46 -28.45
C ARG A 407 -18.99 -9.46 -27.35
N GLY A 408 -19.96 -9.82 -26.49
CA GLY A 408 -19.73 -10.72 -25.37
C GLY A 408 -19.51 -10.01 -24.03
N ASP A 409 -19.28 -8.70 -24.04
CA ASP A 409 -19.20 -7.93 -22.79
C ASP A 409 -20.59 -7.81 -22.13
N ARG A 410 -20.59 -7.60 -20.81
CA ARG A 410 -21.78 -7.37 -19.99
C ARG A 410 -21.81 -5.93 -19.50
N PRO A 411 -22.41 -5.01 -20.28
CA PRO A 411 -22.56 -3.62 -19.84
C PRO A 411 -23.55 -3.52 -18.69
N SER A 412 -23.27 -2.61 -17.76
CA SER A 412 -24.14 -2.29 -16.62
C SER A 412 -24.32 -0.79 -16.55
N GLN A 413 -25.30 -0.30 -17.30
CA GLN A 413 -25.69 1.11 -17.26
C GLN A 413 -26.50 1.39 -15.99
N GLY A 414 -26.23 2.50 -15.32
CA GLY A 414 -26.97 2.97 -14.16
C GLY A 414 -26.09 3.16 -12.92
N LEU A 415 -26.72 3.06 -11.75
CA LEU A 415 -26.01 3.27 -10.49
C LEU A 415 -25.09 2.09 -10.16
N GLN A 416 -23.83 2.40 -9.93
CA GLN A 416 -22.85 1.45 -9.44
C GLN A 416 -22.26 1.93 -8.10
N PHE A 417 -22.24 1.01 -7.16
CA PHE A 417 -21.69 1.21 -5.82
C PHE A 417 -20.36 0.47 -5.70
N GLY A 418 -19.34 1.16 -5.16
CA GLY A 418 -18.04 0.57 -4.91
C GLY A 418 -17.45 1.05 -3.60
N VAL A 419 -16.73 0.16 -2.91
CA VAL A 419 -15.97 0.47 -1.69
C VAL A 419 -14.59 -0.14 -1.82
N ALA A 420 -13.55 0.70 -1.77
CA ALA A 420 -12.18 0.26 -1.86
C ALA A 420 -11.19 1.26 -1.26
N ALA A 421 -9.99 0.79 -0.98
CA ALA A 421 -8.85 1.65 -0.61
C ALA A 421 -8.32 2.43 -1.84
N SER A 422 -8.40 1.83 -3.03
CA SER A 422 -8.03 2.49 -4.30
C SER A 422 -8.96 2.04 -5.41
N PHE A 423 -9.21 2.94 -6.35
CA PHE A 423 -9.93 2.70 -7.60
C PHE A 423 -9.01 3.01 -8.77
N LEU A 424 -9.25 2.33 -9.90
CA LEU A 424 -8.63 2.70 -11.16
C LEU A 424 -9.10 4.07 -11.58
#